data_ae00f53293c4c9626630dff6f3583286
#
_entry.id   ae00f53293c4c9626630dff6f3583286
#
_cell.length_a   1.000
_cell.length_b   1.000
_cell.length_c   1.000
_cell.angle_alpha   90.00
_cell.angle_beta   90.00
_cell.angle_gamma   90.00
#
_symmetry.space_group_name_H-M   'P 1'
#
loop_
_entity.id
_entity.type
_entity.pdbx_description
1 polymer ?
#
loop_
_entity_poly.entity_id
_entity_poly.type
_entity_poly.pdbx_seq_one_letter_code
_entity_poly.pdbx_strand_id
1 'polypeptide(L)'
;MIIVNVIITLFYPPATDIIIEISFGGIKMEYVKLTEDKLDEFIRLRINQLREEGATEDIDLVPALKDYYNRHMADGTFVSWLAVDGEKIIGTSGMSFVERPPYFSCPSGKTGILSSMYTDPDYRRMGIAKELLSRVVEEARNYGCGSVQITASDMGVLLYTDFGFVKNGNFMQYKF
;
A
#
# COMPACT_ATOMS: atom_id res chain seq x y z
N MET A 1 -9.32 -7.03 31.24
CA MET A 1 -8.11 -7.83 31.00
C MET A 1 -8.28 -8.50 29.63
N ILE A 2 -7.72 -7.90 28.58
CA ILE A 2 -7.86 -8.41 27.19
C ILE A 2 -6.71 -9.40 26.98
N ILE A 3 -7.05 -10.67 26.83
CA ILE A 3 -6.07 -11.73 26.54
C ILE A 3 -5.79 -11.66 25.03
N VAL A 4 -4.59 -11.20 24.67
CA VAL A 4 -4.08 -11.27 23.29
C VAL A 4 -3.35 -12.60 23.15
N ASN A 5 -3.95 -13.57 22.48
CA ASN A 5 -3.25 -14.79 22.08
C ASN A 5 -2.55 -14.54 20.73
N VAL A 6 -1.24 -14.35 20.78
CA VAL A 6 -0.40 -14.33 19.58
C VAL A 6 0.15 -15.75 19.37
N ILE A 7 -0.32 -16.46 18.37
CA ILE A 7 0.27 -17.72 17.95
C ILE A 7 1.18 -17.42 16.77
N ILE A 8 2.50 -17.49 17.01
CA ILE A 8 3.51 -17.39 15.95
C ILE A 8 3.86 -18.83 15.54
N THR A 9 3.38 -19.25 14.39
CA THR A 9 3.83 -20.51 13.78
C THR A 9 4.88 -20.18 12.72
N LEU A 10 6.15 -20.44 13.05
CA LEU A 10 7.25 -20.31 12.09
C LEU A 10 7.34 -21.59 11.25
N PHE A 11 6.83 -21.54 10.03
CA PHE A 11 7.15 -22.53 9.00
C PHE A 11 8.19 -21.91 8.05
N TYR A 12 9.35 -22.55 7.94
CA TYR A 12 10.40 -22.20 6.99
C TYR A 12 10.31 -23.13 5.77
N PRO A 13 9.81 -22.66 4.62
CA PRO A 13 10.26 -23.15 3.33
C PRO A 13 10.84 -21.98 2.49
N PRO A 14 11.64 -22.24 1.45
CA PRO A 14 12.29 -21.19 0.69
C PRO A 14 11.27 -20.42 -0.16
N ALA A 15 11.28 -19.09 -0.05
CA ALA A 15 10.60 -18.12 -0.93
C ALA A 15 9.07 -18.30 -1.04
N THR A 16 8.36 -18.20 0.06
CA THR A 16 6.90 -18.07 0.06
C THR A 16 6.48 -16.96 1.03
N ASP A 17 5.48 -16.19 0.59
CA ASP A 17 4.90 -15.08 1.33
C ASP A 17 4.62 -15.45 2.79
N ILE A 18 5.15 -14.64 3.73
CA ILE A 18 4.90 -14.84 5.17
C ILE A 18 3.48 -14.40 5.46
N ILE A 19 2.58 -15.36 5.63
CA ILE A 19 1.22 -15.11 6.11
C ILE A 19 1.31 -14.93 7.63
N ILE A 20 1.11 -13.71 8.12
CA ILE A 20 0.96 -13.45 9.56
C ILE A 20 -0.53 -13.39 9.85
N GLU A 21 -1.04 -14.43 10.53
CA GLU A 21 -2.42 -14.41 11.06
C GLU A 21 -2.47 -13.62 12.36
N ILE A 22 -3.25 -12.54 12.38
CA ILE A 22 -3.52 -11.78 13.60
C ILE A 22 -5.02 -11.90 13.89
N SER A 23 -5.38 -12.54 15.01
CA SER A 23 -6.77 -12.65 15.43
C SER A 23 -7.13 -11.55 16.41
N PHE A 24 -8.06 -10.68 16.04
CA PHE A 24 -8.65 -9.66 16.90
C PHE A 24 -10.16 -9.94 17.03
N GLY A 25 -10.63 -10.32 18.22
CA GLY A 25 -12.07 -10.44 18.50
C GLY A 25 -12.87 -11.38 17.58
N GLY A 26 -12.24 -12.44 17.03
CA GLY A 26 -12.87 -13.37 16.10
C GLY A 26 -12.68 -13.02 14.60
N ILE A 27 -12.05 -11.91 14.27
CA ILE A 27 -11.68 -11.53 12.90
C ILE A 27 -10.34 -12.19 12.58
N LYS A 28 -10.29 -12.97 11.51
CA LYS A 28 -9.06 -13.60 11.00
C LYS A 28 -8.48 -12.69 9.91
N MET A 29 -7.60 -11.76 10.30
CA MET A 29 -6.92 -10.88 9.34
C MET A 29 -5.68 -11.55 8.76
N GLU A 30 -5.58 -11.54 7.44
CA GLU A 30 -4.41 -11.97 6.70
C GLU A 30 -3.89 -10.81 5.83
N TYR A 31 -2.58 -10.82 5.59
CA TYR A 31 -1.93 -9.84 4.72
C TYR A 31 -1.32 -10.59 3.55
N VAL A 32 -1.82 -10.29 2.34
CA VAL A 32 -1.44 -10.97 1.10
C VAL A 32 -1.01 -9.97 0.03
N LYS A 33 -0.18 -10.40 -0.90
CA LYS A 33 0.13 -9.57 -2.07
C LYS A 33 -1.07 -9.53 -3.02
N LEU A 34 -1.21 -8.41 -3.71
CA LEU A 34 -2.18 -8.27 -4.80
C LEU A 34 -1.83 -9.25 -5.92
N THR A 35 -2.82 -10.02 -6.32
CA THR A 35 -2.77 -10.95 -7.45
C THR A 35 -3.82 -10.56 -8.49
N GLU A 36 -3.71 -11.11 -9.69
CA GLU A 36 -4.57 -10.75 -10.82
C GLU A 36 -6.06 -11.02 -10.54
N ASP A 37 -6.37 -12.10 -9.83
CA ASP A 37 -7.73 -12.47 -9.42
C ASP A 37 -8.39 -11.47 -8.46
N LYS A 38 -7.60 -10.68 -7.72
CA LYS A 38 -8.07 -9.65 -6.78
C LYS A 38 -8.05 -8.23 -7.35
N LEU A 39 -7.57 -8.07 -8.58
CA LEU A 39 -7.34 -6.75 -9.18
C LEU A 39 -8.62 -5.93 -9.33
N ASP A 40 -9.71 -6.52 -9.75
CA ASP A 40 -10.98 -5.79 -9.96
C ASP A 40 -11.53 -5.23 -8.63
N GLU A 41 -11.43 -5.98 -7.54
CA GLU A 41 -11.82 -5.50 -6.22
C GLU A 41 -10.84 -4.43 -5.69
N PHE A 42 -9.55 -4.60 -5.90
CA PHE A 42 -8.55 -3.59 -5.57
C PHE A 42 -8.82 -2.25 -6.27
N ILE A 43 -9.14 -2.28 -7.58
CA ILE A 43 -9.50 -1.09 -8.35
C ILE A 43 -10.76 -0.42 -7.78
N ARG A 44 -11.78 -1.20 -7.43
CA ARG A 44 -12.99 -0.68 -6.78
C ARG A 44 -12.65 0.07 -5.48
N LEU A 45 -11.79 -0.49 -4.64
CA LEU A 45 -11.36 0.16 -3.40
C LEU A 45 -10.50 1.40 -3.65
N ARG A 46 -9.67 1.40 -4.70
CA ARG A 46 -8.92 2.58 -5.13
C ARG A 46 -9.85 3.72 -5.54
N ILE A 47 -10.92 3.44 -6.27
CA ILE A 47 -11.92 4.45 -6.64
C ILE A 47 -12.64 4.98 -5.40
N ASN A 48 -13.03 4.10 -4.46
CA ASN A 48 -13.63 4.54 -3.20
C ASN A 48 -12.69 5.46 -2.42
N GLN A 49 -11.40 5.15 -2.36
CA GLN A 49 -10.40 6.03 -1.74
C GLN A 49 -10.37 7.41 -2.40
N LEU A 50 -10.33 7.48 -3.73
CA LEU A 50 -10.31 8.74 -4.47
C LEU A 50 -11.56 9.58 -4.18
N ARG A 51 -12.74 8.95 -4.09
CA ARG A 51 -13.98 9.61 -3.69
C ARG A 51 -13.90 10.21 -2.28
N GLU A 52 -13.41 9.45 -1.32
CA GLU A 52 -13.22 9.93 0.05
C GLU A 52 -12.22 11.09 0.13
N GLU A 53 -11.25 11.13 -0.76
CA GLU A 53 -10.27 12.22 -0.90
C GLU A 53 -10.82 13.43 -1.68
N GLY A 54 -12.09 13.39 -2.12
CA GLY A 54 -12.78 14.50 -2.78
C GLY A 54 -12.48 14.63 -4.28
N ALA A 55 -12.01 13.55 -4.92
CA ALA A 55 -11.82 13.56 -6.38
C ALA A 55 -13.16 13.65 -7.11
N THR A 56 -13.20 14.45 -8.17
CA THR A 56 -14.33 14.49 -9.11
C THR A 56 -14.26 13.28 -10.06
N GLU A 57 -15.44 12.72 -10.39
CA GLU A 57 -15.54 11.55 -11.27
C GLU A 57 -15.92 11.96 -12.70
N ASP A 58 -15.07 12.77 -13.32
CA ASP A 58 -15.32 13.31 -14.66
C ASP A 58 -15.09 12.26 -15.77
N ILE A 59 -14.39 11.17 -15.44
CA ILE A 59 -14.05 10.11 -16.39
C ILE A 59 -14.16 8.73 -15.73
N ASP A 60 -14.39 7.68 -16.52
CA ASP A 60 -14.26 6.30 -16.05
C ASP A 60 -12.77 5.91 -15.97
N LEU A 61 -12.25 5.82 -14.75
CA LEU A 61 -10.87 5.44 -14.48
C LEU A 61 -10.60 3.93 -14.54
N VAL A 62 -11.63 3.08 -14.49
CA VAL A 62 -11.46 1.62 -14.37
C VAL A 62 -10.58 1.04 -15.47
N PRO A 63 -10.80 1.36 -16.77
CA PRO A 63 -9.96 0.81 -17.85
C PRO A 63 -8.49 1.23 -17.72
N ALA A 64 -8.24 2.50 -17.39
CA ALA A 64 -6.88 3.03 -17.25
C ALA A 64 -6.14 2.44 -16.04
N LEU A 65 -6.84 2.25 -14.90
CA LEU A 65 -6.28 1.60 -13.71
C LEU A 65 -5.96 0.13 -14.00
N LYS A 66 -6.86 -0.58 -14.69
CA LYS A 66 -6.67 -2.00 -15.03
C LYS A 66 -5.45 -2.18 -15.94
N ASP A 67 -5.32 -1.36 -16.99
CA ASP A 67 -4.17 -1.37 -17.88
C ASP A 67 -2.87 -1.05 -17.12
N TYR A 68 -2.88 -0.01 -16.28
CA TYR A 68 -1.72 0.37 -15.47
C TYR A 68 -1.26 -0.77 -14.57
N TYR A 69 -2.14 -1.32 -13.75
CA TYR A 69 -1.76 -2.34 -12.77
C TYR A 69 -1.32 -3.64 -13.44
N ASN A 70 -2.01 -4.08 -14.50
CA ASN A 70 -1.60 -5.28 -15.25
C ASN A 70 -0.17 -5.16 -15.79
N ARG A 71 0.17 -4.03 -16.42
CA ARG A 71 1.52 -3.81 -16.94
C ARG A 71 2.58 -3.75 -15.84
N HIS A 72 2.32 -2.96 -14.80
CA HIS A 72 3.31 -2.70 -13.76
C HIS A 72 3.44 -3.82 -12.72
N MET A 73 2.43 -4.67 -12.56
CA MET A 73 2.56 -5.92 -11.82
C MET A 73 3.38 -6.94 -12.60
N ALA A 74 3.18 -7.03 -13.93
CA ALA A 74 3.90 -7.97 -14.78
C ALA A 74 5.39 -7.65 -14.92
N ASP A 75 5.77 -6.36 -14.97
CA ASP A 75 7.16 -5.92 -15.06
C ASP A 75 7.83 -5.70 -13.68
N GLY A 76 7.10 -5.88 -12.59
CA GLY A 76 7.61 -5.73 -11.21
C GLY A 76 7.83 -4.28 -10.77
N THR A 77 7.32 -3.29 -11.50
CA THR A 77 7.42 -1.86 -11.13
C THR A 77 6.26 -1.38 -10.26
N PHE A 78 5.31 -2.26 -9.94
CA PHE A 78 4.26 -2.03 -8.96
C PHE A 78 4.06 -3.24 -8.07
N VAL A 79 3.87 -3.00 -6.77
CA VAL A 79 3.47 -4.00 -5.79
C VAL A 79 2.39 -3.43 -4.89
N SER A 80 1.50 -4.28 -4.43
CA SER A 80 0.49 -3.94 -3.43
C SER A 80 0.36 -5.05 -2.40
N TRP A 81 0.16 -4.66 -1.14
CA TRP A 81 -0.26 -5.54 -0.07
C TRP A 81 -1.71 -5.25 0.30
N LEU A 82 -2.46 -6.30 0.56
CA LEU A 82 -3.87 -6.28 0.94
C LEU A 82 -4.01 -6.83 2.35
N ALA A 83 -4.89 -6.22 3.14
CA ALA A 83 -5.44 -6.82 4.34
C ALA A 83 -6.78 -7.46 3.98
N VAL A 84 -6.98 -8.73 4.35
CA VAL A 84 -8.20 -9.48 4.06
C VAL A 84 -8.82 -10.06 5.33
N ASP A 85 -10.13 -10.09 5.39
CA ASP A 85 -10.93 -10.78 6.40
C ASP A 85 -11.78 -11.83 5.67
N GLY A 86 -11.35 -13.08 5.73
CA GLY A 86 -11.87 -14.14 4.86
C GLY A 86 -11.63 -13.83 3.38
N GLU A 87 -12.71 -13.64 2.63
CA GLU A 87 -12.63 -13.30 1.20
C GLU A 87 -12.65 -11.77 0.94
N LYS A 88 -13.02 -10.96 1.95
CA LYS A 88 -13.20 -9.52 1.81
C LYS A 88 -11.85 -8.79 1.92
N ILE A 89 -11.53 -7.95 0.96
CA ILE A 89 -10.41 -6.99 1.09
C ILE A 89 -10.87 -5.83 1.97
N ILE A 90 -10.22 -5.66 3.12
CA ILE A 90 -10.54 -4.64 4.13
C ILE A 90 -9.51 -3.50 4.17
N GLY A 91 -8.40 -3.66 3.49
CA GLY A 91 -7.39 -2.62 3.37
C GLY A 91 -6.47 -2.86 2.19
N THR A 92 -5.94 -1.78 1.63
CA THR A 92 -5.03 -1.80 0.49
C THR A 92 -3.84 -0.87 0.71
N SER A 93 -2.76 -1.15 0.02
CA SER A 93 -1.61 -0.28 -0.15
C SER A 93 -1.08 -0.43 -1.57
N GLY A 94 -0.27 0.49 -2.05
CA GLY A 94 0.36 0.37 -3.37
C GLY A 94 1.68 1.12 -3.41
N MET A 95 2.67 0.52 -4.04
CA MET A 95 3.99 1.08 -4.24
C MET A 95 4.37 0.96 -5.71
N SER A 96 4.56 2.10 -6.37
CA SER A 96 5.13 2.17 -7.71
C SER A 96 6.61 2.48 -7.60
N PHE A 97 7.45 1.76 -8.33
CA PHE A 97 8.88 2.01 -8.37
C PHE A 97 9.21 2.83 -9.62
N VAL A 98 9.84 3.97 -9.42
CA VAL A 98 10.24 4.88 -10.50
C VAL A 98 11.75 5.09 -10.48
N GLU A 99 12.32 5.23 -11.67
CA GLU A 99 13.73 5.55 -11.83
C GLU A 99 13.91 6.99 -12.35
N ARG A 100 14.90 7.66 -11.83
CA ARG A 100 15.35 9.00 -12.23
C ARG A 100 16.88 9.00 -12.35
N PRO A 101 17.47 9.96 -13.05
CA PRO A 101 18.92 10.08 -13.03
C PRO A 101 19.46 10.07 -11.60
N PRO A 102 20.50 9.28 -11.30
CA PRO A 102 21.12 9.23 -9.97
C PRO A 102 21.61 10.61 -9.50
N TYR A 103 21.53 10.86 -8.20
CA TYR A 103 22.05 12.08 -7.57
C TYR A 103 22.62 11.74 -6.17
N PHE A 104 23.41 12.65 -5.58
CA PHE A 104 24.20 12.34 -4.37
C PHE A 104 23.39 11.76 -3.21
N SER A 105 22.16 12.22 -2.95
CA SER A 105 21.32 11.67 -1.88
C SER A 105 20.48 10.45 -2.31
N CYS A 106 20.51 10.06 -3.59
CA CYS A 106 19.87 8.85 -4.11
C CYS A 106 20.73 8.26 -5.25
N PRO A 107 21.85 7.59 -4.94
CA PRO A 107 22.76 7.05 -5.96
C PRO A 107 22.16 5.94 -6.82
N SER A 108 21.10 5.25 -6.35
CA SER A 108 20.37 4.27 -7.14
C SER A 108 19.45 4.92 -8.19
N GLY A 109 19.06 6.18 -8.01
CA GLY A 109 18.03 6.84 -8.80
C GLY A 109 16.62 6.29 -8.56
N LYS A 110 16.47 5.25 -7.74
CA LYS A 110 15.19 4.55 -7.52
C LYS A 110 14.40 5.19 -6.37
N THR A 111 13.12 5.42 -6.62
CA THR A 111 12.19 6.01 -5.62
C THR A 111 10.89 5.22 -5.61
N GLY A 112 10.41 4.86 -4.43
CA GLY A 112 9.07 4.32 -4.26
C GLY A 112 8.03 5.45 -4.18
N ILE A 113 6.97 5.34 -4.96
CA ILE A 113 5.81 6.26 -4.87
C ILE A 113 4.66 5.50 -4.23
N LEU A 114 4.38 5.86 -2.98
CA LEU A 114 3.30 5.25 -2.20
C LEU A 114 1.95 5.78 -2.67
N SER A 115 1.00 4.88 -2.85
CA SER A 115 -0.37 5.17 -3.30
C SER A 115 -1.36 4.15 -2.76
N SER A 116 -2.63 4.30 -3.08
CA SER A 116 -3.69 3.30 -2.80
C SER A 116 -3.76 2.85 -1.33
N MET A 117 -3.38 3.74 -0.40
CA MET A 117 -3.49 3.48 1.03
C MET A 117 -4.95 3.68 1.47
N TYR A 118 -5.64 2.58 1.69
CA TYR A 118 -7.04 2.58 2.08
C TYR A 118 -7.30 1.56 3.19
N THR A 119 -8.22 1.88 4.08
CA THR A 119 -8.77 0.93 5.05
C THR A 119 -10.27 1.15 5.11
N ASP A 120 -11.02 0.07 4.93
CA ASP A 120 -12.49 0.06 5.05
C ASP A 120 -12.90 0.75 6.37
N PRO A 121 -13.85 1.68 6.36
CA PRO A 121 -14.25 2.45 7.55
C PRO A 121 -14.52 1.61 8.78
N ASP A 122 -15.16 0.44 8.61
CA ASP A 122 -15.51 -0.46 9.72
C ASP A 122 -14.28 -1.13 10.37
N TYR A 123 -13.12 -1.11 9.69
CA TYR A 123 -11.87 -1.71 10.15
C TYR A 123 -10.78 -0.69 10.50
N ARG A 124 -11.14 0.60 10.52
CA ARG A 124 -10.19 1.67 10.89
C ARG A 124 -9.79 1.58 12.36
N ARG A 125 -8.61 2.15 12.70
CA ARG A 125 -8.03 2.20 14.06
C ARG A 125 -7.64 0.83 14.64
N MET A 126 -7.59 -0.22 13.80
CA MET A 126 -7.13 -1.57 14.16
C MET A 126 -5.65 -1.83 13.80
N GLY A 127 -4.90 -0.79 13.38
CA GLY A 127 -3.48 -0.92 13.01
C GLY A 127 -3.23 -1.37 11.57
N ILE A 128 -4.26 -1.69 10.78
CA ILE A 128 -4.16 -2.24 9.42
C ILE A 128 -3.32 -1.35 8.50
N ALA A 129 -3.60 -0.05 8.47
CA ALA A 129 -2.87 0.88 7.61
C ALA A 129 -1.38 0.94 7.96
N LYS A 130 -1.01 0.84 9.24
CA LYS A 130 0.39 0.83 9.68
C LYS A 130 1.11 -0.43 9.23
N GLU A 131 0.46 -1.59 9.33
CA GLU A 131 1.02 -2.86 8.88
C GLU A 131 1.20 -2.88 7.36
N LEU A 132 0.17 -2.46 6.60
CA LEU A 132 0.26 -2.34 5.14
C LEU A 132 1.39 -1.40 4.70
N LEU A 133 1.52 -0.25 5.38
CA LEU A 133 2.61 0.71 5.12
C LEU A 133 3.98 0.09 5.39
N SER A 134 4.13 -0.65 6.48
CA SER A 134 5.38 -1.35 6.81
C SER A 134 5.80 -2.31 5.69
N ARG A 135 4.85 -3.10 5.18
CA ARG A 135 5.10 -4.08 4.13
C ARG A 135 5.52 -3.43 2.81
N VAL A 136 4.80 -2.41 2.35
CA VAL A 136 5.17 -1.77 1.06
C VAL A 136 6.45 -0.94 1.17
N VAL A 137 6.77 -0.40 2.33
CA VAL A 137 8.08 0.26 2.56
C VAL A 137 9.21 -0.76 2.52
N GLU A 138 8.99 -1.96 3.04
CA GLU A 138 9.98 -3.04 2.93
C GLU A 138 10.16 -3.51 1.47
N GLU A 139 9.08 -3.59 0.69
CA GLU A 139 9.18 -3.86 -0.76
C GLU A 139 10.04 -2.79 -1.47
N ALA A 140 9.85 -1.52 -1.13
CA ALA A 140 10.66 -0.43 -1.71
C ALA A 140 12.15 -0.56 -1.31
N ARG A 141 12.43 -0.95 -0.07
CA ARG A 141 13.80 -1.21 0.39
C ARG A 141 14.43 -2.37 -0.38
N ASN A 142 13.70 -3.48 -0.55
CA ASN A 142 14.14 -4.66 -1.29
C ASN A 142 14.34 -4.37 -2.78
N TYR A 143 13.53 -3.48 -3.36
CA TYR A 143 13.71 -3.01 -4.74
C TYR A 143 14.96 -2.13 -4.93
N GLY A 144 15.55 -1.65 -3.83
CA GLY A 144 16.72 -0.77 -3.83
C GLY A 144 16.39 0.71 -3.95
N CYS A 145 15.19 1.13 -3.54
CA CYS A 145 14.82 2.54 -3.51
C CYS A 145 15.63 3.30 -2.45
N GLY A 146 16.11 4.49 -2.81
CA GLY A 146 16.77 5.40 -1.89
C GLY A 146 15.79 6.17 -1.00
N SER A 147 14.52 6.23 -1.38
CA SER A 147 13.46 6.89 -0.60
C SER A 147 12.07 6.40 -1.01
N VAL A 148 11.08 6.67 -0.16
CA VAL A 148 9.66 6.55 -0.47
C VAL A 148 9.01 7.93 -0.38
N GLN A 149 8.15 8.27 -1.32
CA GLN A 149 7.44 9.54 -1.40
C GLN A 149 5.93 9.30 -1.44
N ILE A 150 5.17 10.25 -0.90
CA ILE A 150 3.70 10.24 -0.93
C ILE A 150 3.17 11.67 -0.98
N THR A 151 2.07 11.88 -1.69
CA THR A 151 1.18 13.02 -1.49
C THR A 151 0.12 12.61 -0.47
N ALA A 152 0.29 13.05 0.78
CA ALA A 152 -0.56 12.64 1.88
C ALA A 152 -1.88 13.40 1.88
N SER A 153 -3.00 12.68 2.07
CA SER A 153 -4.28 13.30 2.46
C SER A 153 -4.23 13.75 3.92
N ASP A 154 -5.11 14.66 4.32
CA ASP A 154 -5.18 15.15 5.71
C ASP A 154 -5.36 14.03 6.73
N MET A 155 -6.15 13.00 6.39
CA MET A 155 -6.33 11.80 7.23
C MET A 155 -5.05 10.98 7.36
N GLY A 156 -4.23 10.93 6.33
CA GLY A 156 -3.01 10.11 6.28
C GLY A 156 -1.81 10.74 6.97
N VAL A 157 -1.77 12.07 7.13
CA VAL A 157 -0.59 12.79 7.64
C VAL A 157 -0.09 12.23 8.97
N LEU A 158 -0.98 11.95 9.91
CA LEU A 158 -0.59 11.40 11.23
C LEU A 158 0.09 10.04 11.08
N LEU A 159 -0.49 9.12 10.30
CA LEU A 159 0.07 7.79 10.07
C LEU A 159 1.49 7.90 9.50
N TYR A 160 1.68 8.72 8.48
CA TYR A 160 2.98 8.86 7.83
C TYR A 160 4.01 9.54 8.71
N THR A 161 3.62 10.56 9.45
CA THR A 161 4.51 11.23 10.42
C THR A 161 4.94 10.28 11.53
N ASP A 162 4.02 9.53 12.11
CA ASP A 162 4.30 8.53 13.15
C ASP A 162 5.18 7.37 12.63
N PHE A 163 5.10 7.08 11.33
CA PHE A 163 5.95 6.08 10.67
C PHE A 163 7.38 6.61 10.38
N GLY A 164 7.57 7.93 10.39
CA GLY A 164 8.87 8.58 10.15
C GLY A 164 8.99 9.33 8.83
N PHE A 165 7.89 9.53 8.10
CA PHE A 165 7.90 10.44 6.95
C PHE A 165 8.04 11.88 7.41
N VAL A 166 8.85 12.64 6.68
CA VAL A 166 9.04 14.08 6.91
C VAL A 166 8.51 14.88 5.74
N LYS A 167 7.87 16.02 6.03
CA LYS A 167 7.37 16.92 4.98
C LYS A 167 8.55 17.50 4.19
N ASN A 168 8.45 17.42 2.86
CA ASN A 168 9.37 18.12 1.95
C ASN A 168 8.64 19.29 1.30
N GLY A 169 8.93 20.49 1.75
CA GLY A 169 8.24 21.72 1.33
C GLY A 169 8.56 22.24 -0.08
N ASN A 170 9.47 21.57 -0.81
CA ASN A 170 9.94 22.05 -2.12
C ASN A 170 9.24 21.39 -3.32
N PHE A 171 8.13 20.69 -3.09
CA PHE A 171 7.37 20.08 -4.19
C PHE A 171 6.58 21.15 -4.94
N MET A 172 6.73 21.20 -6.26
CA MET A 172 5.99 22.09 -7.15
C MET A 172 5.38 21.29 -8.29
N GLN A 173 4.18 21.65 -8.72
CA GLN A 173 3.43 21.01 -9.79
C GLN A 173 2.98 22.07 -10.82
N TYR A 174 3.15 21.76 -12.10
CA TYR A 174 2.54 22.49 -13.20
C TYR A 174 1.48 21.60 -13.87
N LYS A 175 0.25 22.11 -14.01
CA LYS A 175 -0.87 21.38 -14.67
C LYS A 175 -1.09 21.94 -16.07
N PHE A 176 -1.34 21.05 -17.02
CA PHE A 176 -1.69 21.38 -18.41
C PHE A 176 -3.20 21.53 -18.55
#